data_ab137dd5ef3bd56179dcba2eaddf989c
#
_entry.id   ab137dd5ef3bd56179dcba2eaddf989c
#
_cell.length_a   1.000
_cell.length_b   1.000
_cell.length_c   1.000
_cell.angle_alpha   90.00
_cell.angle_beta   90.00
_cell.angle_gamma   90.00
#
_symmetry.space_group_name_H-M   'P 1'
#
loop_
_entity.id
_entity.type
_entity.pdbx_description
1 polymer ?
#
loop_
_entity_poly.entity_id
_entity_poly.type
_entity_poly.pdbx_seq_one_letter_code
_entity_poly.pdbx_strand_id
1 'polypeptide(L)'
;MHAISFIQDLAVIMLVAGVVTIVFHRLKQPVVLGYIVAGFIIGPHTPPFGLIHDEDTIKTLAELGVIFLMFCLGLEFSLRKLFKVGATAFIAAFLEIVLMIWIGFEIGRWFGWNTMDSLFLGAILAISSTTIIVKALNDLKMKNERFAQLIFGVLIVEDILGIGIIALLSGIAVSGTVSSGEVFSTVGKLSLFMIVALVIGILLVPRVLAYVAKFESNEMLLITVLGLCFGFCLLVVKLEYSMVLGAFLIGAIMAESRQLLKIERLIEPVRDLFSAIFFVAIGLMIDPQVLVDYAWPIVVITLAVVLGKMLSCGMGAFIAGNDGRTSLRVGMGLSQIGEFSFIIAALGMTLSLIHISEPTRQEAI
;
A
#
# COMPACT_ATOMS: atom_id res chain seq x y z
N MET A 1 -9.90 28.93 17.03
CA MET A 1 -9.56 27.80 17.92
C MET A 1 -9.08 26.61 17.13
N HIS A 2 -9.69 26.20 16.01
CA HIS A 2 -9.26 25.05 15.18
C HIS A 2 -7.80 25.07 14.71
N ALA A 3 -7.24 26.25 14.36
CA ALA A 3 -5.84 26.31 13.88
C ALA A 3 -4.81 26.01 14.99
N ILE A 4 -5.11 26.34 16.23
CA ILE A 4 -4.18 26.08 17.36
C ILE A 4 -4.23 24.59 17.74
N SER A 5 -5.41 23.98 17.80
CA SER A 5 -5.56 22.55 18.06
C SER A 5 -4.88 21.71 16.98
N PHE A 6 -5.06 22.08 15.72
CA PHE A 6 -4.38 21.41 14.59
C PHE A 6 -2.85 21.46 14.71
N ILE A 7 -2.27 22.65 14.99
CA ILE A 7 -0.80 22.77 15.16
C ILE A 7 -0.33 21.97 16.38
N GLN A 8 -1.11 21.94 17.45
CA GLN A 8 -0.81 21.15 18.65
C GLN A 8 -0.78 19.66 18.32
N ASP A 9 -1.80 19.13 17.64
CA ASP A 9 -1.89 17.74 17.27
C ASP A 9 -0.74 17.36 16.32
N LEU A 10 -0.45 18.18 15.31
CA LEU A 10 0.67 17.97 14.40
C LEU A 10 2.03 17.96 15.13
N ALA A 11 2.22 18.87 16.09
CA ALA A 11 3.42 18.92 16.90
C ALA A 11 3.59 17.66 17.75
N VAL A 12 2.51 17.17 18.38
CA VAL A 12 2.51 15.93 19.15
C VAL A 12 2.87 14.75 18.26
N ILE A 13 2.22 14.61 17.10
CA ILE A 13 2.50 13.56 16.13
C ILE A 13 3.99 13.57 15.73
N MET A 14 4.51 14.73 15.32
CA MET A 14 5.89 14.83 14.85
C MET A 14 6.90 14.55 15.96
N LEU A 15 6.68 15.06 17.17
CA LEU A 15 7.58 14.82 18.31
C LEU A 15 7.61 13.34 18.71
N VAL A 16 6.44 12.73 18.87
CA VAL A 16 6.36 11.32 19.28
C VAL A 16 6.88 10.41 18.17
N ALA A 17 6.49 10.65 16.91
CA ALA A 17 7.02 9.91 15.77
C ALA A 17 8.55 10.03 15.69
N GLY A 18 9.11 11.23 15.89
CA GLY A 18 10.56 11.46 15.90
C GLY A 18 11.26 10.66 16.98
N VAL A 19 10.75 10.67 18.21
CA VAL A 19 11.32 9.91 19.33
C VAL A 19 11.26 8.41 19.07
N VAL A 20 10.08 7.92 18.66
CA VAL A 20 9.88 6.48 18.41
C VAL A 20 10.73 6.00 17.23
N THR A 21 10.87 6.83 16.18
CA THR A 21 11.75 6.54 15.05
C THR A 21 13.21 6.31 15.49
N ILE A 22 13.73 7.17 16.39
CA ILE A 22 15.08 7.00 16.94
C ILE A 22 15.22 5.66 17.69
N VAL A 23 14.20 5.30 18.48
CA VAL A 23 14.19 4.04 19.22
C VAL A 23 14.17 2.85 18.26
N PHE A 24 13.25 2.84 17.27
CA PHE A 24 13.14 1.76 16.31
C PHE A 24 14.38 1.63 15.43
N HIS A 25 14.98 2.76 15.05
CA HIS A 25 16.27 2.75 14.33
C HIS A 25 17.38 2.09 15.16
N ARG A 26 17.47 2.39 16.46
CA ARG A 26 18.44 1.74 17.37
C ARG A 26 18.16 0.25 17.55
N LEU A 27 16.89 -0.14 17.56
CA LEU A 27 16.46 -1.54 17.63
C LEU A 27 16.61 -2.27 16.29
N LYS A 28 17.06 -1.60 15.23
CA LYS A 28 17.15 -2.13 13.86
C LYS A 28 15.80 -2.60 13.30
N GLN A 29 14.70 -2.04 13.79
CA GLN A 29 13.35 -2.34 13.32
C GLN A 29 12.92 -1.36 12.21
N PRO A 30 11.95 -1.74 11.35
CA PRO A 30 11.38 -0.84 10.36
C PRO A 30 10.74 0.40 11.02
N VAL A 31 11.01 1.58 10.46
CA VAL A 31 10.54 2.87 11.00
C VAL A 31 9.01 2.96 10.95
N VAL A 32 8.37 2.35 9.95
CA VAL A 32 6.92 2.28 9.78
C VAL A 32 6.23 1.68 11.01
N LEU A 33 6.78 0.60 11.57
CA LEU A 33 6.25 0.03 12.82
C LEU A 33 6.34 1.03 13.98
N GLY A 34 7.40 1.83 14.01
CA GLY A 34 7.55 2.91 14.96
C GLY A 34 6.45 3.95 14.86
N TYR A 35 6.09 4.37 13.66
CA TYR A 35 4.99 5.32 13.44
C TYR A 35 3.64 4.77 13.90
N ILE A 36 3.34 3.51 13.61
CA ILE A 36 2.10 2.85 14.08
C ILE A 36 2.08 2.79 15.61
N VAL A 37 3.19 2.39 16.24
CA VAL A 37 3.30 2.35 17.72
C VAL A 37 3.18 3.76 18.32
N ALA A 38 3.75 4.78 17.68
CA ALA A 38 3.60 6.17 18.11
C ALA A 38 2.12 6.57 18.12
N GLY A 39 1.40 6.30 17.03
CA GLY A 39 -0.03 6.56 16.92
C GLY A 39 -0.85 5.81 17.98
N PHE A 40 -0.56 4.53 18.20
CA PHE A 40 -1.20 3.74 19.24
C PHE A 40 -1.02 4.34 20.65
N ILE A 41 0.18 4.85 20.96
CA ILE A 41 0.48 5.45 22.27
C ILE A 41 -0.30 6.75 22.48
N ILE A 42 -0.35 7.65 21.47
CA ILE A 42 -1.00 8.96 21.60
C ILE A 42 -2.48 8.94 21.22
N GLY A 43 -2.99 7.77 20.79
CA GLY A 43 -4.35 7.59 20.33
C GLY A 43 -5.41 7.78 21.40
N PRO A 44 -6.66 8.08 21.00
CA PRO A 44 -7.77 8.34 21.90
C PRO A 44 -8.15 7.10 22.73
N HIS A 45 -7.83 5.91 22.24
CA HIS A 45 -8.18 4.64 22.87
C HIS A 45 -7.13 4.15 23.89
N THR A 46 -6.02 4.89 24.09
CA THR A 46 -4.91 4.50 24.97
C THR A 46 -4.76 5.47 26.14
N PRO A 47 -5.50 5.30 27.27
CA PRO A 47 -5.32 6.13 28.47
C PRO A 47 -3.92 5.93 29.07
N PRO A 48 -3.27 6.97 29.68
CA PRO A 48 -3.76 8.34 29.89
C PRO A 48 -3.40 9.32 28.77
N PHE A 49 -2.89 8.87 27.63
CA PHE A 49 -2.20 9.67 26.63
C PHE A 49 -3.06 10.06 25.40
N GLY A 50 -4.39 10.08 25.48
CA GLY A 50 -5.23 10.62 24.42
C GLY A 50 -4.91 12.10 24.17
N LEU A 51 -3.88 12.36 23.33
CA LEU A 51 -3.33 13.69 23.12
C LEU A 51 -3.86 14.37 21.85
N ILE A 52 -4.57 13.62 21.00
CA ILE A 52 -5.10 14.12 19.74
C ILE A 52 -6.53 14.62 19.93
N HIS A 53 -6.82 15.80 19.39
CA HIS A 53 -8.10 16.51 19.57
C HIS A 53 -8.92 16.58 18.28
N ASP A 54 -8.27 16.56 17.10
CA ASP A 54 -8.91 16.73 15.80
C ASP A 54 -8.55 15.54 14.89
N GLU A 55 -9.21 14.40 15.13
CA GLU A 55 -9.00 13.17 14.37
C GLU A 55 -9.35 13.33 12.89
N ASP A 56 -10.37 14.12 12.55
CA ASP A 56 -10.84 14.28 11.17
C ASP A 56 -9.81 15.00 10.30
N THR A 57 -9.16 16.03 10.86
CA THR A 57 -8.07 16.70 10.17
C THR A 57 -6.85 15.78 10.00
N ILE A 58 -6.55 14.96 11.01
CA ILE A 58 -5.45 13.96 10.90
C ILE A 58 -5.78 12.89 9.86
N LYS A 59 -7.04 12.43 9.78
CA LYS A 59 -7.48 11.51 8.70
C LYS A 59 -7.29 12.14 7.31
N THR A 60 -7.66 13.41 7.15
CA THR A 60 -7.45 14.13 5.87
C THR A 60 -5.97 14.21 5.50
N LEU A 61 -5.08 14.47 6.46
CA LEU A 61 -3.63 14.45 6.22
C LEU A 61 -3.11 13.04 5.90
N ALA A 62 -3.69 12.02 6.53
CA ALA A 62 -3.36 10.62 6.25
C ALA A 62 -3.73 10.24 4.81
N GLU A 63 -4.87 10.70 4.29
CA GLU A 63 -5.25 10.50 2.88
C GLU A 63 -4.22 11.12 1.92
N LEU A 64 -3.68 12.31 2.24
CA LEU A 64 -2.56 12.88 1.50
C LEU A 64 -1.32 11.97 1.57
N GLY A 65 -1.09 11.33 2.72
CA GLY A 65 -0.02 10.35 2.88
C GLY A 65 -0.16 9.17 1.91
N VAL A 66 -1.37 8.62 1.79
CA VAL A 66 -1.66 7.56 0.82
C VAL A 66 -1.41 8.02 -0.62
N ILE A 67 -1.85 9.25 -0.97
CA ILE A 67 -1.61 9.81 -2.30
C ILE A 67 -0.11 9.89 -2.59
N PHE A 68 0.70 10.42 -1.66
CA PHE A 68 2.15 10.51 -1.86
C PHE A 68 2.84 9.15 -1.92
N LEU A 69 2.42 8.19 -1.08
CA LEU A 69 2.93 6.82 -1.14
C LEU A 69 2.65 6.20 -2.52
N MET A 70 1.42 6.30 -2.99
CA MET A 70 1.02 5.76 -4.30
C MET A 70 1.69 6.48 -5.47
N PHE A 71 1.85 7.80 -5.36
CA PHE A 71 2.56 8.59 -6.35
C PHE A 71 4.03 8.15 -6.46
N CYS A 72 4.73 8.00 -5.33
CA CYS A 72 6.11 7.54 -5.32
C CYS A 72 6.26 6.11 -5.84
N LEU A 73 5.33 5.23 -5.47
CA LEU A 73 5.28 3.90 -6.06
C LEU A 73 5.15 3.96 -7.58
N GLY A 74 4.29 4.84 -8.09
CA GLY A 74 4.17 5.10 -9.52
C GLY A 74 5.49 5.57 -10.13
N LEU A 75 6.24 6.45 -9.46
CA LEU A 75 7.57 6.89 -9.92
C LEU A 75 8.59 5.74 -9.99
N GLU A 76 8.53 4.81 -9.06
CA GLU A 76 9.39 3.61 -9.04
C GLU A 76 8.97 2.56 -10.08
N PHE A 77 7.72 2.66 -10.56
CA PHE A 77 7.16 1.74 -11.54
C PHE A 77 7.90 1.88 -12.88
N SER A 78 8.39 0.76 -13.40
CA SER A 78 9.06 0.71 -14.69
C SER A 78 8.65 -0.53 -15.49
N LEU A 79 7.95 -0.31 -16.58
CA LEU A 79 7.62 -1.37 -17.54
C LEU A 79 8.87 -2.13 -18.01
N ARG A 80 10.01 -1.45 -18.13
CA ARG A 80 11.29 -2.07 -18.52
C ARG A 80 11.80 -3.05 -17.45
N LYS A 81 11.60 -2.74 -16.18
CA LYS A 81 11.94 -3.66 -15.07
C LYS A 81 11.05 -4.89 -15.13
N LEU A 82 9.75 -4.73 -15.36
CA LEU A 82 8.80 -5.83 -15.51
C LEU A 82 9.19 -6.82 -16.60
N PHE A 83 9.56 -6.32 -17.80
CA PHE A 83 10.00 -7.18 -18.91
C PHE A 83 11.34 -7.89 -18.64
N LYS A 84 12.15 -7.43 -17.70
CA LYS A 84 13.40 -8.06 -17.28
C LYS A 84 13.21 -9.11 -16.19
N VAL A 85 12.08 -9.06 -15.46
CA VAL A 85 11.70 -10.08 -14.49
C VAL A 85 11.37 -11.36 -15.25
N GLY A 86 12.14 -12.39 -15.01
CA GLY A 86 11.97 -13.68 -15.73
C GLY A 86 10.61 -14.33 -15.46
N ALA A 87 10.17 -15.19 -16.38
CA ALA A 87 8.91 -15.93 -16.26
C ALA A 87 8.78 -16.68 -14.92
N THR A 88 9.89 -17.14 -14.36
CA THR A 88 9.96 -17.81 -13.06
C THR A 88 9.40 -16.96 -11.92
N ALA A 89 9.81 -15.70 -11.82
CA ALA A 89 9.34 -14.80 -10.77
C ALA A 89 7.87 -14.41 -11.00
N PHE A 90 7.47 -14.23 -12.26
CA PHE A 90 6.08 -13.94 -12.60
C PHE A 90 5.14 -15.08 -12.20
N ILE A 91 5.50 -16.34 -12.54
CA ILE A 91 4.71 -17.52 -12.17
C ILE A 91 4.63 -17.66 -10.65
N ALA A 92 5.76 -17.47 -9.94
CA ALA A 92 5.79 -17.56 -8.48
C ALA A 92 4.89 -16.53 -7.82
N ALA A 93 4.99 -15.25 -8.22
CA ALA A 93 4.17 -14.17 -7.70
C ALA A 93 2.68 -14.34 -8.03
N PHE A 94 2.35 -14.71 -9.26
CA PHE A 94 0.97 -14.92 -9.68
C PHE A 94 0.29 -16.04 -8.88
N LEU A 95 0.96 -17.19 -8.74
CA LEU A 95 0.44 -18.31 -7.94
C LEU A 95 0.29 -17.96 -6.47
N GLU A 96 1.26 -17.24 -5.92
CA GLU A 96 1.20 -16.75 -4.53
C GLU A 96 -0.01 -15.84 -4.32
N ILE A 97 -0.16 -14.80 -5.14
CA ILE A 97 -1.27 -13.84 -5.02
C ILE A 97 -2.62 -14.55 -5.11
N VAL A 98 -2.81 -15.41 -6.12
CA VAL A 98 -4.07 -16.14 -6.29
C VAL A 98 -4.37 -17.02 -5.08
N LEU A 99 -3.39 -17.75 -4.57
CA LEU A 99 -3.57 -18.62 -3.41
C LEU A 99 -3.83 -17.81 -2.14
N MET A 100 -3.12 -16.71 -1.92
CA MET A 100 -3.31 -15.87 -0.74
C MET A 100 -4.66 -15.14 -0.76
N ILE A 101 -5.11 -14.66 -1.91
CA ILE A 101 -6.46 -14.10 -2.06
C ILE A 101 -7.51 -15.15 -1.73
N TRP A 102 -7.35 -16.37 -2.23
CA TRP A 102 -8.27 -17.47 -1.94
C TRP A 102 -8.24 -17.85 -0.45
N ILE A 103 -7.07 -18.03 0.15
CA ILE A 103 -6.93 -18.35 1.58
C ILE A 103 -7.58 -17.27 2.45
N GLY A 104 -7.29 -15.99 2.20
CA GLY A 104 -7.87 -14.88 2.96
C GLY A 104 -9.37 -14.78 2.77
N PHE A 105 -9.88 -15.01 1.55
CA PHE A 105 -11.31 -15.06 1.26
C PHE A 105 -12.01 -16.17 2.06
N GLU A 106 -11.48 -17.40 2.07
CA GLU A 106 -12.05 -18.52 2.83
C GLU A 106 -12.01 -18.28 4.33
N ILE A 107 -10.94 -17.67 4.86
CA ILE A 107 -10.83 -17.31 6.27
C ILE A 107 -11.89 -16.26 6.64
N GLY A 108 -12.08 -15.21 5.82
CA GLY A 108 -13.12 -14.22 6.05
C GLY A 108 -14.51 -14.85 6.05
N ARG A 109 -14.81 -15.72 5.08
CA ARG A 109 -16.06 -16.48 5.03
C ARG A 109 -16.25 -17.40 6.24
N TRP A 110 -15.19 -18.02 6.72
CA TRP A 110 -15.24 -18.86 7.92
C TRP A 110 -15.56 -18.07 9.19
N PHE A 111 -15.09 -16.80 9.28
CA PHE A 111 -15.47 -15.89 10.35
C PHE A 111 -16.87 -15.27 10.16
N GLY A 112 -17.59 -15.62 9.10
CA GLY A 112 -18.94 -15.09 8.80
C GLY A 112 -18.92 -13.69 8.20
N TRP A 113 -17.76 -13.21 7.74
CA TRP A 113 -17.66 -11.90 7.09
C TRP A 113 -18.37 -11.91 5.74
N ASN A 114 -18.80 -10.73 5.30
CA ASN A 114 -19.42 -10.59 3.99
C ASN A 114 -18.39 -10.84 2.86
N THR A 115 -18.88 -10.96 1.65
CA THR A 115 -18.06 -11.29 0.47
C THR A 115 -16.98 -10.24 0.21
N MET A 116 -17.30 -8.95 0.40
CA MET A 116 -16.35 -7.86 0.18
C MET A 116 -15.26 -7.84 1.23
N ASP A 117 -15.59 -7.90 2.52
CA ASP A 117 -14.61 -7.95 3.61
C ASP A 117 -13.67 -9.14 3.44
N SER A 118 -14.21 -10.31 3.05
CA SER A 118 -13.42 -11.51 2.79
C SER A 118 -12.47 -11.32 1.60
N LEU A 119 -12.93 -10.66 0.53
CA LEU A 119 -12.10 -10.37 -0.64
C LEU A 119 -10.99 -9.35 -0.32
N PHE A 120 -11.32 -8.30 0.43
CA PHE A 120 -10.33 -7.33 0.90
C PHE A 120 -9.30 -7.99 1.82
N LEU A 121 -9.73 -8.88 2.73
CA LEU A 121 -8.80 -9.65 3.56
C LEU A 121 -7.81 -10.42 2.67
N GLY A 122 -8.30 -11.16 1.67
CA GLY A 122 -7.43 -11.89 0.75
C GLY A 122 -6.42 -11.00 0.04
N ALA A 123 -6.86 -9.84 -0.45
CA ALA A 123 -6.01 -8.86 -1.10
C ALA A 123 -4.95 -8.25 -0.14
N ILE A 124 -5.34 -7.95 1.10
CA ILE A 124 -4.44 -7.47 2.16
C ILE A 124 -3.33 -8.48 2.45
N LEU A 125 -3.67 -9.77 2.49
CA LEU A 125 -2.72 -10.84 2.82
C LEU A 125 -1.78 -11.21 1.65
N ALA A 126 -2.12 -10.85 0.42
CA ALA A 126 -1.40 -11.27 -0.77
C ALA A 126 -0.11 -10.49 -1.04
N ILE A 127 0.11 -9.31 -0.46
CA ILE A 127 1.23 -8.43 -0.85
C ILE A 127 2.31 -8.42 0.23
N SER A 128 3.54 -8.73 -0.17
CA SER A 128 4.72 -8.78 0.70
C SER A 128 5.38 -7.40 0.85
N SER A 129 6.14 -7.19 1.94
CA SER A 129 6.92 -5.97 2.15
C SER A 129 8.29 -6.04 1.47
N THR A 130 8.49 -5.19 0.50
CA THR A 130 9.79 -5.02 -0.17
C THR A 130 10.83 -4.47 0.81
N THR A 131 10.46 -3.51 1.65
CA THR A 131 11.38 -2.86 2.60
C THR A 131 11.92 -3.82 3.65
N ILE A 132 11.07 -4.67 4.24
CA ILE A 132 11.47 -5.62 5.28
C ILE A 132 12.47 -6.64 4.72
N ILE A 133 12.15 -7.25 3.58
CA ILE A 133 13.00 -8.33 3.04
C ILE A 133 14.31 -7.80 2.44
N VAL A 134 14.29 -6.63 1.78
CA VAL A 134 15.52 -6.00 1.27
C VAL A 134 16.47 -5.70 2.42
N LYS A 135 15.95 -5.14 3.53
CA LYS A 135 16.74 -4.88 4.73
C LYS A 135 17.29 -6.18 5.31
N ALA A 136 16.45 -7.20 5.50
CA ALA A 136 16.87 -8.49 6.06
C ALA A 136 17.97 -9.15 5.21
N LEU A 137 17.82 -9.18 3.88
CA LEU A 137 18.83 -9.74 2.97
C LEU A 137 20.13 -8.94 2.95
N ASN A 138 20.07 -7.61 3.11
CA ASN A 138 21.25 -6.78 3.25
C ASN A 138 21.97 -7.03 4.57
N ASP A 139 21.26 -7.10 5.69
CA ASP A 139 21.83 -7.36 7.03
C ASP A 139 22.48 -8.74 7.10
N LEU A 140 21.86 -9.74 6.46
CA LEU A 140 22.40 -11.10 6.32
C LEU A 140 23.48 -11.22 5.26
N LYS A 141 23.78 -10.17 4.48
CA LYS A 141 24.72 -10.14 3.34
C LYS A 141 24.38 -11.17 2.25
N MET A 142 23.11 -11.51 2.07
CA MET A 142 22.63 -12.54 1.15
C MET A 142 21.97 -11.99 -0.11
N LYS A 143 21.99 -10.68 -0.35
CA LYS A 143 21.31 -10.03 -1.49
C LYS A 143 21.73 -10.53 -2.88
N ASN A 144 22.94 -11.08 -3.01
CA ASN A 144 23.48 -11.58 -4.28
C ASN A 144 23.19 -13.08 -4.51
N GLU A 145 22.60 -13.75 -3.53
CA GLU A 145 22.21 -15.15 -3.64
C GLU A 145 21.09 -15.34 -4.67
N ARG A 146 21.05 -16.50 -5.32
CA ARG A 146 20.06 -16.81 -6.36
C ARG A 146 18.61 -16.70 -5.85
N PHE A 147 18.33 -17.20 -4.63
CA PHE A 147 16.99 -17.09 -4.04
C PHE A 147 16.61 -15.62 -3.73
N ALA A 148 17.57 -14.76 -3.33
CA ALA A 148 17.32 -13.36 -3.09
C ALA A 148 16.98 -12.60 -4.39
N GLN A 149 17.66 -12.93 -5.50
CA GLN A 149 17.32 -12.37 -6.81
C GLN A 149 15.92 -12.76 -7.25
N LEU A 150 15.52 -14.02 -6.98
CA LEU A 150 14.16 -14.48 -7.25
C LEU A 150 13.15 -13.74 -6.38
N ILE A 151 13.42 -13.57 -5.08
CA ILE A 151 12.57 -12.75 -4.17
C ILE A 151 12.39 -11.34 -4.73
N PHE A 152 13.46 -10.65 -5.14
CA PHE A 152 13.34 -9.31 -5.74
C PHE A 152 12.49 -9.32 -7.01
N GLY A 153 12.60 -10.35 -7.83
CA GLY A 153 11.75 -10.50 -9.00
C GLY A 153 10.27 -10.70 -8.64
N VAL A 154 9.99 -11.54 -7.64
CA VAL A 154 8.62 -11.79 -7.13
C VAL A 154 8.02 -10.50 -6.58
N LEU A 155 8.76 -9.76 -5.74
CA LEU A 155 8.29 -8.50 -5.16
C LEU A 155 7.94 -7.45 -6.23
N ILE A 156 8.76 -7.32 -7.28
CA ILE A 156 8.44 -6.41 -8.40
C ILE A 156 7.12 -6.79 -9.07
N VAL A 157 6.85 -8.09 -9.21
CA VAL A 157 5.59 -8.56 -9.80
C VAL A 157 4.43 -8.38 -8.82
N GLU A 158 4.63 -8.69 -7.52
CA GLU A 158 3.61 -8.46 -6.48
C GLU A 158 3.20 -6.99 -6.41
N ASP A 159 4.14 -6.06 -6.43
CA ASP A 159 3.87 -4.62 -6.41
C ASP A 159 2.99 -4.21 -7.61
N ILE A 160 3.31 -4.71 -8.80
CA ILE A 160 2.55 -4.42 -10.02
C ILE A 160 1.14 -5.04 -9.97
N LEU A 161 1.04 -6.30 -9.59
CA LEU A 161 -0.25 -6.98 -9.48
C LEU A 161 -1.08 -6.40 -8.32
N GLY A 162 -0.43 -5.97 -7.24
CA GLY A 162 -1.05 -5.27 -6.11
C GLY A 162 -1.77 -4.00 -6.53
N ILE A 163 -1.15 -3.21 -7.42
CA ILE A 163 -1.81 -2.04 -7.99
C ILE A 163 -3.02 -2.44 -8.83
N GLY A 164 -2.89 -3.50 -9.63
CA GLY A 164 -4.01 -4.07 -10.38
C GLY A 164 -5.16 -4.49 -9.46
N ILE A 165 -4.84 -5.09 -8.32
CA ILE A 165 -5.81 -5.49 -7.29
C ILE A 165 -6.48 -4.26 -6.67
N ILE A 166 -5.74 -3.22 -6.30
CA ILE A 166 -6.29 -1.96 -5.76
C ILE A 166 -7.25 -1.33 -6.78
N ALA A 167 -6.85 -1.28 -8.04
CA ALA A 167 -7.67 -0.73 -9.11
C ALA A 167 -8.95 -1.55 -9.32
N LEU A 168 -8.84 -2.89 -9.29
CA LEU A 168 -9.96 -3.80 -9.42
C LEU A 168 -10.95 -3.66 -8.25
N LEU A 169 -10.44 -3.66 -7.01
CA LEU A 169 -11.25 -3.51 -5.81
C LEU A 169 -11.97 -2.17 -5.81
N SER A 170 -11.30 -1.07 -6.21
CA SER A 170 -11.93 0.24 -6.38
C SER A 170 -13.08 0.21 -7.38
N GLY A 171 -12.91 -0.47 -8.52
CA GLY A 171 -13.92 -0.61 -9.54
C GLY A 171 -15.14 -1.44 -9.09
N ILE A 172 -14.90 -2.55 -8.39
CA ILE A 172 -15.97 -3.42 -7.83
C ILE A 172 -16.75 -2.65 -6.76
N ALA A 173 -16.05 -1.86 -5.94
CA ALA A 173 -16.64 -1.05 -4.89
C ALA A 173 -17.63 -0.02 -5.44
N VAL A 174 -17.28 0.63 -6.53
CA VAL A 174 -18.14 1.63 -7.19
C VAL A 174 -19.35 0.97 -7.86
N SER A 175 -19.19 -0.23 -8.44
CA SER A 175 -20.29 -0.95 -9.11
C SER A 175 -21.31 -1.59 -8.15
N GLY A 176 -20.91 -1.85 -6.89
CA GLY A 176 -21.78 -2.41 -5.84
C GLY A 176 -22.22 -3.87 -6.05
N THR A 177 -21.81 -4.51 -7.14
CA THR A 177 -22.24 -5.87 -7.48
C THR A 177 -21.08 -6.76 -7.90
N VAL A 178 -21.15 -8.05 -7.55
CA VAL A 178 -20.11 -9.07 -7.83
C VAL A 178 -20.62 -10.04 -8.92
N SER A 179 -21.48 -9.60 -9.84
CA SER A 179 -21.88 -10.46 -10.94
C SER A 179 -20.74 -10.60 -11.97
N SER A 180 -20.49 -11.81 -12.46
CA SER A 180 -19.36 -12.09 -13.36
C SER A 180 -19.36 -11.26 -14.64
N GLY A 181 -20.53 -10.89 -15.17
CA GLY A 181 -20.67 -10.05 -16.36
C GLY A 181 -20.32 -8.58 -16.09
N GLU A 182 -20.68 -8.06 -14.92
CA GLU A 182 -20.40 -6.68 -14.52
C GLU A 182 -18.93 -6.51 -14.13
N VAL A 183 -18.35 -7.50 -13.44
CA VAL A 183 -16.89 -7.53 -13.15
C VAL A 183 -16.09 -7.46 -14.45
N PHE A 184 -16.44 -8.26 -15.48
CA PHE A 184 -15.77 -8.24 -16.76
C PHE A 184 -15.90 -6.87 -17.47
N SER A 185 -17.08 -6.26 -17.43
CA SER A 185 -17.32 -4.91 -17.96
C SER A 185 -16.51 -3.86 -17.21
N THR A 186 -16.48 -3.93 -15.87
CA THR A 186 -15.71 -3.00 -15.02
C THR A 186 -14.21 -3.12 -15.28
N VAL A 187 -13.68 -4.34 -15.35
CA VAL A 187 -12.27 -4.59 -15.71
C VAL A 187 -11.96 -4.03 -17.09
N GLY A 188 -12.86 -4.23 -18.06
CA GLY A 188 -12.68 -3.70 -19.42
C GLY A 188 -12.65 -2.17 -19.46
N LYS A 189 -13.60 -1.51 -18.78
CA LYS A 189 -13.64 -0.03 -18.66
C LYS A 189 -12.39 0.51 -17.94
N LEU A 190 -12.00 -0.11 -16.83
CA LEU A 190 -10.81 0.28 -16.09
C LEU A 190 -9.55 0.12 -16.93
N SER A 191 -9.39 -1.02 -17.59
CA SER A 191 -8.23 -1.27 -18.46
C SER A 191 -8.17 -0.25 -19.62
N LEU A 192 -9.29 0.03 -20.25
CA LEU A 192 -9.37 1.06 -21.30
C LEU A 192 -8.99 2.44 -20.76
N PHE A 193 -9.53 2.82 -19.61
CA PHE A 193 -9.19 4.08 -18.95
C PHE A 193 -7.68 4.15 -18.64
N MET A 194 -7.09 3.09 -18.06
CA MET A 194 -5.66 3.05 -17.75
C MET A 194 -4.80 3.20 -19.00
N ILE A 195 -5.14 2.49 -20.08
CA ILE A 195 -4.41 2.58 -21.35
C ILE A 195 -4.48 4.00 -21.93
N VAL A 196 -5.68 4.58 -21.98
CA VAL A 196 -5.89 5.94 -22.52
C VAL A 196 -5.14 6.97 -21.66
N ALA A 197 -5.24 6.87 -20.34
CA ALA A 197 -4.56 7.76 -19.40
C ALA A 197 -3.03 7.66 -19.52
N LEU A 198 -2.48 6.44 -19.63
CA LEU A 198 -1.04 6.22 -19.83
C LEU A 198 -0.58 6.76 -21.19
N VAL A 199 -1.29 6.47 -22.28
CA VAL A 199 -0.90 6.93 -23.62
C VAL A 199 -0.91 8.46 -23.69
N ILE A 200 -2.01 9.09 -23.28
CA ILE A 200 -2.12 10.57 -23.30
C ILE A 200 -1.14 11.18 -22.31
N GLY A 201 -1.03 10.63 -21.11
CA GLY A 201 -0.16 11.12 -20.06
C GLY A 201 1.32 11.09 -20.46
N ILE A 202 1.82 9.98 -20.99
CA ILE A 202 3.21 9.83 -21.47
C ILE A 202 3.50 10.79 -22.63
N LEU A 203 2.50 11.14 -23.43
CA LEU A 203 2.68 12.11 -24.50
C LEU A 203 2.75 13.56 -23.98
N LEU A 204 1.99 13.91 -22.97
CA LEU A 204 1.85 15.29 -22.49
C LEU A 204 2.77 15.62 -21.31
N VAL A 205 2.73 14.83 -20.26
CA VAL A 205 3.38 15.13 -18.96
C VAL A 205 4.90 15.28 -19.09
N PRO A 206 5.65 14.37 -19.75
CA PRO A 206 7.09 14.52 -19.90
C PRO A 206 7.49 15.79 -20.69
N ARG A 207 6.64 16.25 -21.62
CA ARG A 207 6.88 17.51 -22.34
C ARG A 207 6.73 18.72 -21.44
N VAL A 208 5.70 18.75 -20.59
CA VAL A 208 5.49 19.82 -19.60
C VAL A 208 6.66 19.85 -18.61
N LEU A 209 7.05 18.69 -18.08
CA LEU A 209 8.18 18.59 -17.15
C LEU A 209 9.50 19.01 -17.79
N ALA A 210 9.74 18.63 -19.05
CA ALA A 210 10.93 19.04 -19.78
C ALA A 210 10.96 20.56 -20.05
N TYR A 211 9.80 21.18 -20.28
CA TYR A 211 9.70 22.63 -20.42
C TYR A 211 10.01 23.35 -19.11
N VAL A 212 9.40 22.93 -17.99
CA VAL A 212 9.64 23.50 -16.66
C VAL A 212 11.08 23.30 -16.21
N ALA A 213 11.68 22.16 -16.53
CA ALA A 213 13.06 21.87 -16.18
C ALA A 213 14.10 22.84 -16.82
N LYS A 214 13.75 23.52 -17.92
CA LYS A 214 14.62 24.53 -18.55
C LYS A 214 14.87 25.75 -17.67
N PHE A 215 13.98 26.02 -16.71
CA PHE A 215 14.13 27.14 -15.78
C PHE A 215 15.09 26.84 -14.64
N GLU A 216 15.63 25.62 -14.54
CA GLU A 216 16.59 25.13 -13.53
C GLU A 216 16.17 25.38 -12.06
N SER A 217 14.87 25.66 -11.83
CA SER A 217 14.30 25.89 -10.52
C SER A 217 13.69 24.61 -9.93
N ASN A 218 14.19 24.21 -8.77
CA ASN A 218 13.64 23.06 -8.01
C ASN A 218 12.22 23.34 -7.52
N GLU A 219 11.95 24.57 -7.08
CA GLU A 219 10.64 25.01 -6.63
C GLU A 219 9.60 24.91 -7.73
N MET A 220 9.89 25.45 -8.91
CA MET A 220 8.98 25.39 -10.06
C MET A 220 8.68 23.94 -10.45
N LEU A 221 9.70 23.09 -10.46
CA LEU A 221 9.54 21.67 -10.77
C LEU A 221 8.68 20.97 -9.74
N LEU A 222 8.94 21.18 -8.42
CA LEU A 222 8.18 20.58 -7.33
C LEU A 222 6.70 20.99 -7.40
N ILE A 223 6.41 22.29 -7.52
CA ILE A 223 5.03 22.80 -7.59
C ILE A 223 4.32 22.24 -8.81
N THR A 224 5.01 22.15 -9.97
CA THR A 224 4.42 21.56 -11.18
C THR A 224 4.10 20.08 -10.99
N VAL A 225 5.00 19.32 -10.38
CA VAL A 225 4.80 17.90 -10.10
C VAL A 225 3.62 17.68 -9.17
N LEU A 226 3.54 18.45 -8.08
CA LEU A 226 2.42 18.38 -7.13
C LEU A 226 1.10 18.82 -7.77
N GLY A 227 1.12 19.89 -8.55
CA GLY A 227 -0.06 20.36 -9.29
C GLY A 227 -0.58 19.34 -10.30
N LEU A 228 0.30 18.67 -11.02
CA LEU A 228 -0.07 17.58 -11.92
C LEU A 228 -0.58 16.35 -11.15
N CYS A 229 0.05 16.01 -10.02
CA CYS A 229 -0.37 14.90 -9.17
C CYS A 229 -1.81 15.12 -8.67
N PHE A 230 -2.06 16.20 -7.97
CA PHE A 230 -3.40 16.49 -7.42
C PHE A 230 -4.44 16.74 -8.51
N GLY A 231 -4.08 17.47 -9.57
CA GLY A 231 -4.96 17.73 -10.70
C GLY A 231 -5.40 16.44 -11.39
N PHE A 232 -4.49 15.50 -11.58
CA PHE A 232 -4.81 14.19 -12.15
C PHE A 232 -5.64 13.33 -11.19
N CYS A 233 -5.33 13.33 -9.88
CA CYS A 233 -6.15 12.66 -8.88
C CYS A 233 -7.61 13.15 -8.91
N LEU A 234 -7.81 14.46 -8.95
CA LEU A 234 -9.16 15.05 -9.05
C LEU A 234 -9.87 14.69 -10.35
N LEU A 235 -9.15 14.62 -11.47
CA LEU A 235 -9.71 14.17 -12.75
C LEU A 235 -10.17 12.71 -12.66
N VAL A 236 -9.38 11.84 -12.04
CA VAL A 236 -9.68 10.42 -11.87
C VAL A 236 -10.91 10.23 -10.97
N VAL A 237 -11.02 11.00 -9.88
CA VAL A 237 -12.19 11.00 -9.01
C VAL A 237 -13.46 11.44 -9.74
N LYS A 238 -13.38 12.46 -10.61
CA LYS A 238 -14.53 12.89 -11.46
C LYS A 238 -14.96 11.82 -12.45
N LEU A 239 -14.10 10.88 -12.78
CA LEU A 239 -14.39 9.72 -13.62
C LEU A 239 -14.84 8.50 -12.80
N GLU A 240 -15.18 8.70 -11.52
CA GLU A 240 -15.65 7.67 -10.58
C GLU A 240 -14.62 6.59 -10.26
N TYR A 241 -13.31 6.90 -10.39
CA TYR A 241 -12.24 6.02 -9.93
C TYR A 241 -11.58 6.54 -8.65
N SER A 242 -10.82 5.69 -7.96
CA SER A 242 -10.17 6.07 -6.71
C SER A 242 -9.02 7.06 -6.91
N MET A 243 -8.88 7.98 -5.95
CA MET A 243 -7.77 8.94 -5.90
C MET A 243 -6.41 8.24 -5.83
N VAL A 244 -6.36 7.10 -5.15
CA VAL A 244 -5.17 6.24 -5.00
C VAL A 244 -4.67 5.76 -6.36
N LEU A 245 -5.59 5.29 -7.23
CA LEU A 245 -5.27 4.91 -8.61
C LEU A 245 -4.74 6.10 -9.42
N GLY A 246 -5.36 7.28 -9.25
CA GLY A 246 -4.92 8.51 -9.92
C GLY A 246 -3.48 8.88 -9.55
N ALA A 247 -3.15 8.85 -8.27
CA ALA A 247 -1.81 9.14 -7.77
C ALA A 247 -0.76 8.17 -8.36
N PHE A 248 -1.07 6.88 -8.35
CA PHE A 248 -0.19 5.87 -8.95
C PHE A 248 0.02 6.09 -10.45
N LEU A 249 -1.06 6.28 -11.21
CA LEU A 249 -0.97 6.46 -12.68
C LEU A 249 -0.14 7.67 -13.07
N ILE A 250 -0.36 8.82 -12.41
CA ILE A 250 0.42 10.02 -12.72
C ILE A 250 1.91 9.84 -12.32
N GLY A 251 2.19 9.12 -11.23
CA GLY A 251 3.55 8.73 -10.87
C GLY A 251 4.21 7.88 -11.96
N ALA A 252 3.52 6.84 -12.44
CA ALA A 252 3.99 5.96 -13.52
C ALA A 252 4.21 6.71 -14.86
N ILE A 253 3.36 7.68 -15.14
CA ILE A 253 3.52 8.57 -16.29
C ILE A 253 4.78 9.43 -16.15
N MET A 254 5.02 9.99 -14.96
CA MET A 254 6.20 10.81 -14.69
C MET A 254 7.50 9.99 -14.63
N ALA A 255 7.41 8.71 -14.31
CA ALA A 255 8.55 7.77 -14.33
C ALA A 255 9.20 7.67 -15.73
N GLU A 256 8.44 7.89 -16.78
CA GLU A 256 8.96 7.91 -18.16
C GLU A 256 9.64 9.25 -18.55
N SER A 257 9.66 10.24 -17.63
CA SER A 257 10.32 11.52 -17.90
C SER A 257 11.82 11.45 -17.67
N ARG A 258 12.57 12.27 -18.39
CA ARG A 258 14.03 12.42 -18.18
C ARG A 258 14.38 13.09 -16.83
N GLN A 259 13.39 13.66 -16.16
CA GLN A 259 13.55 14.36 -14.89
C GLN A 259 13.28 13.46 -13.68
N LEU A 260 13.04 12.16 -13.87
CA LEU A 260 12.67 11.21 -12.81
C LEU A 260 13.53 11.34 -11.56
N LEU A 261 14.84 11.22 -11.66
CA LEU A 261 15.76 11.31 -10.51
C LEU A 261 15.68 12.63 -9.75
N LYS A 262 15.40 13.73 -10.46
CA LYS A 262 15.22 15.04 -9.84
C LYS A 262 13.89 15.13 -9.12
N ILE A 263 12.83 14.59 -9.73
CA ILE A 263 11.48 14.51 -9.15
C ILE A 263 11.50 13.66 -7.88
N GLU A 264 12.10 12.46 -7.93
CA GLU A 264 12.23 11.57 -6.77
C GLU A 264 12.88 12.30 -5.57
N ARG A 265 14.01 12.95 -5.79
CA ARG A 265 14.71 13.69 -4.73
C ARG A 265 13.92 14.85 -4.14
N LEU A 266 13.05 15.50 -4.92
CA LEU A 266 12.22 16.61 -4.46
C LEU A 266 10.99 16.13 -3.71
N ILE A 267 10.45 15.00 -4.10
CA ILE A 267 9.23 14.42 -3.52
C ILE A 267 9.53 13.58 -2.28
N GLU A 268 10.70 12.95 -2.20
CA GLU A 268 11.08 12.05 -1.08
C GLU A 268 10.83 12.66 0.30
N PRO A 269 11.27 13.89 0.63
CA PRO A 269 10.99 14.49 1.94
C PRO A 269 9.50 14.74 2.20
N VAL A 270 8.74 15.07 1.16
CA VAL A 270 7.28 15.28 1.24
C VAL A 270 6.58 13.97 1.52
N ARG A 271 6.93 12.92 0.76
CA ARG A 271 6.44 11.56 0.98
C ARG A 271 6.72 11.11 2.41
N ASP A 272 7.94 11.26 2.89
CA ASP A 272 8.34 10.77 4.21
C ASP A 272 7.55 11.45 5.33
N LEU A 273 7.32 12.77 5.21
CA LEU A 273 6.49 13.53 6.15
C LEU A 273 5.06 13.00 6.18
N PHE A 274 4.40 12.92 5.03
CA PHE A 274 3.01 12.50 4.96
C PHE A 274 2.82 11.01 5.21
N SER A 275 3.81 10.17 4.87
CA SER A 275 3.82 8.76 5.24
C SER A 275 3.89 8.56 6.74
N ALA A 276 4.70 9.35 7.46
CA ALA A 276 4.75 9.30 8.91
C ALA A 276 3.37 9.64 9.52
N ILE A 277 2.70 10.69 9.03
CA ILE A 277 1.35 11.07 9.47
C ILE A 277 0.35 9.94 9.18
N PHE A 278 0.40 9.33 7.98
CA PHE A 278 -0.47 8.23 7.60
C PHE A 278 -0.33 7.02 8.55
N PHE A 279 0.89 6.56 8.80
CA PHE A 279 1.09 5.41 9.68
C PHE A 279 0.79 5.72 11.14
N VAL A 280 1.02 6.96 11.59
CA VAL A 280 0.57 7.40 12.92
C VAL A 280 -0.96 7.41 12.98
N ALA A 281 -1.65 7.91 11.95
CA ALA A 281 -3.11 7.88 11.89
C ALA A 281 -3.69 6.46 11.95
N ILE A 282 -3.05 5.50 11.26
CA ILE A 282 -3.41 4.07 11.41
C ILE A 282 -3.26 3.64 12.87
N GLY A 283 -2.17 4.02 13.53
CA GLY A 283 -1.95 3.69 14.93
C GLY A 283 -3.01 4.28 15.87
N LEU A 284 -3.49 5.51 15.59
CA LEU A 284 -4.56 6.17 16.35
C LEU A 284 -5.88 5.37 16.32
N MET A 285 -6.13 4.65 15.23
CA MET A 285 -7.36 3.85 15.06
C MET A 285 -7.32 2.52 15.79
N ILE A 286 -6.17 2.10 16.32
CA ILE A 286 -6.04 0.82 17.04
C ILE A 286 -6.63 0.96 18.44
N ASP A 287 -7.71 0.24 18.69
CA ASP A 287 -8.30 0.10 20.02
C ASP A 287 -7.74 -1.16 20.72
N PRO A 288 -7.10 -1.02 21.89
CA PRO A 288 -6.61 -2.17 22.67
C PRO A 288 -7.69 -3.20 23.00
N GLN A 289 -8.95 -2.77 23.19
CA GLN A 289 -10.06 -3.68 23.48
C GLN A 289 -10.38 -4.57 22.28
N VAL A 290 -10.38 -4.00 21.08
CA VAL A 290 -10.58 -4.75 19.83
C VAL A 290 -9.49 -5.81 19.63
N LEU A 291 -8.24 -5.53 20.03
CA LEU A 291 -7.17 -6.54 19.96
C LEU A 291 -7.43 -7.74 20.85
N VAL A 292 -8.07 -7.53 22.00
CA VAL A 292 -8.43 -8.63 22.93
C VAL A 292 -9.67 -9.38 22.41
N ASP A 293 -10.70 -8.66 22.01
CA ASP A 293 -11.98 -9.23 21.55
C ASP A 293 -11.79 -10.04 20.25
N TYR A 294 -10.92 -9.58 19.36
CA TYR A 294 -10.60 -10.26 18.10
C TYR A 294 -9.27 -11.03 18.14
N ALA A 295 -8.77 -11.38 19.33
CA ALA A 295 -7.50 -12.10 19.47
C ALA A 295 -7.47 -13.41 18.67
N TRP A 296 -8.59 -14.15 18.64
CA TRP A 296 -8.67 -15.38 17.86
C TRP A 296 -8.57 -15.17 16.35
N PRO A 297 -9.36 -14.28 15.71
CA PRO A 297 -9.16 -13.91 14.31
C PRO A 297 -7.73 -13.43 14.02
N ILE A 298 -7.14 -12.60 14.87
CA ILE A 298 -5.77 -12.10 14.69
C ILE A 298 -4.76 -13.24 14.65
N VAL A 299 -4.85 -14.21 15.57
CA VAL A 299 -3.95 -15.37 15.61
C VAL A 299 -4.12 -16.23 14.35
N VAL A 300 -5.36 -16.51 13.95
CA VAL A 300 -5.64 -17.32 12.75
C VAL A 300 -5.11 -16.64 11.49
N ILE A 301 -5.38 -15.34 11.32
CA ILE A 301 -4.91 -14.57 10.18
C ILE A 301 -3.37 -14.50 10.17
N THR A 302 -2.74 -14.27 11.32
CA THR A 302 -1.27 -14.25 11.44
C THR A 302 -0.66 -15.58 11.02
N LEU A 303 -1.20 -16.70 11.52
CA LEU A 303 -0.74 -18.03 11.13
C LEU A 303 -0.98 -18.29 9.64
N ALA A 304 -2.13 -17.88 9.11
CA ALA A 304 -2.44 -18.02 7.69
C ALA A 304 -1.47 -17.21 6.81
N VAL A 305 -1.08 -16.01 7.23
CA VAL A 305 -0.06 -15.23 6.53
C VAL A 305 1.27 -15.96 6.53
N VAL A 306 1.78 -16.32 7.70
CA VAL A 306 3.12 -16.93 7.80
C VAL A 306 3.17 -18.26 7.05
N LEU A 307 2.22 -19.16 7.31
CA LEU A 307 2.21 -20.48 6.70
C LEU A 307 1.73 -20.44 5.24
N GLY A 308 0.69 -19.66 4.96
CA GLY A 308 0.10 -19.52 3.62
C GLY A 308 1.11 -18.93 2.65
N LYS A 309 1.75 -17.81 3.00
CA LYS A 309 2.78 -17.20 2.14
C LYS A 309 4.01 -18.08 2.01
N MET A 310 4.47 -18.70 3.10
CA MET A 310 5.60 -19.64 3.02
C MET A 310 5.32 -20.79 2.04
N LEU A 311 4.11 -21.35 2.08
CA LEU A 311 3.71 -22.44 1.21
C LEU A 311 3.44 -21.95 -0.21
N SER A 312 2.68 -20.89 -0.41
CA SER A 312 2.30 -20.38 -1.73
C SER A 312 3.50 -19.84 -2.52
N CYS A 313 4.35 -19.02 -1.90
CA CYS A 313 5.58 -18.53 -2.54
C CYS A 313 6.58 -19.65 -2.80
N GLY A 314 6.74 -20.56 -1.82
CA GLY A 314 7.63 -21.73 -1.97
C GLY A 314 7.16 -22.66 -3.08
N MET A 315 5.88 -22.97 -3.12
CA MET A 315 5.26 -23.80 -4.17
C MET A 315 5.33 -23.11 -5.54
N GLY A 316 5.03 -21.81 -5.60
CA GLY A 316 5.15 -21.02 -6.81
C GLY A 316 6.58 -21.03 -7.37
N ALA A 317 7.58 -20.84 -6.53
CA ALA A 317 8.98 -20.92 -6.91
C ALA A 317 9.38 -22.33 -7.38
N PHE A 318 8.87 -23.38 -6.74
CA PHE A 318 9.12 -24.78 -7.12
C PHE A 318 8.50 -25.13 -8.48
N ILE A 319 7.23 -24.79 -8.69
CA ILE A 319 6.52 -24.98 -9.96
C ILE A 319 7.21 -24.23 -11.10
N ALA A 320 7.77 -23.06 -10.79
CA ALA A 320 8.53 -22.25 -11.75
C ALA A 320 9.94 -22.81 -12.06
N GLY A 321 10.27 -24.01 -11.56
CA GLY A 321 11.47 -24.78 -11.92
C GLY A 321 12.68 -24.54 -11.02
N ASN A 322 12.51 -24.03 -9.80
CA ASN A 322 13.60 -23.93 -8.83
C ASN A 322 13.72 -25.21 -7.98
N ASP A 323 14.92 -25.43 -7.45
CA ASP A 323 15.18 -26.51 -6.50
C ASP A 323 14.46 -26.28 -5.16
N GLY A 324 14.18 -27.36 -4.43
CA GLY A 324 13.42 -27.29 -3.17
C GLY A 324 14.08 -26.39 -2.10
N ARG A 325 15.41 -26.30 -2.06
CA ARG A 325 16.14 -25.46 -1.11
C ARG A 325 15.94 -23.95 -1.43
N THR A 326 16.03 -23.58 -2.70
CA THR A 326 15.77 -22.22 -3.17
C THR A 326 14.30 -21.87 -2.95
N SER A 327 13.37 -22.75 -3.29
CA SER A 327 11.94 -22.55 -3.13
C SER A 327 11.54 -22.35 -1.66
N LEU A 328 12.09 -23.16 -0.75
CA LEU A 328 11.85 -22.98 0.69
C LEU A 328 12.37 -21.63 1.20
N ARG A 329 13.57 -21.21 0.78
CA ARG A 329 14.13 -19.90 1.17
C ARG A 329 13.31 -18.74 0.63
N VAL A 330 12.76 -18.83 -0.57
CA VAL A 330 11.85 -17.84 -1.15
C VAL A 330 10.57 -17.77 -0.32
N GLY A 331 9.95 -18.91 0.00
CA GLY A 331 8.75 -18.97 0.82
C GLY A 331 8.96 -18.36 2.21
N MET A 332 10.07 -18.73 2.89
CA MET A 332 10.41 -18.17 4.21
C MET A 332 10.71 -16.67 4.14
N GLY A 333 11.34 -16.19 3.07
CA GLY A 333 11.67 -14.77 2.90
C GLY A 333 10.45 -13.90 2.64
N LEU A 334 9.42 -14.43 2.00
CA LEU A 334 8.20 -13.69 1.65
C LEU A 334 7.02 -13.96 2.61
N SER A 335 7.23 -14.62 3.74
CA SER A 335 6.20 -14.97 4.72
C SER A 335 5.76 -13.80 5.62
N GLN A 336 5.63 -12.62 5.07
CA GLN A 336 5.20 -11.38 5.75
C GLN A 336 4.34 -10.53 4.82
N ILE A 337 3.55 -9.60 5.38
CA ILE A 337 2.73 -8.64 4.63
C ILE A 337 3.41 -7.28 4.56
N GLY A 338 3.11 -6.52 3.51
CA GLY A 338 3.70 -5.22 3.24
C GLY A 338 2.86 -4.02 3.64
N GLU A 339 3.43 -2.85 3.50
CA GLU A 339 2.76 -1.57 3.72
C GLU A 339 1.55 -1.33 2.80
N PHE A 340 1.51 -1.96 1.64
CA PHE A 340 0.35 -1.94 0.74
C PHE A 340 -0.92 -2.50 1.37
N SER A 341 -0.79 -3.41 2.32
CA SER A 341 -1.90 -3.95 3.09
C SER A 341 -2.70 -2.85 3.81
N PHE A 342 -2.00 -1.86 4.37
CA PHE A 342 -2.63 -0.71 5.00
C PHE A 342 -3.35 0.19 4.00
N ILE A 343 -2.81 0.32 2.78
CA ILE A 343 -3.41 1.11 1.71
C ILE A 343 -4.70 0.43 1.22
N ILE A 344 -4.67 -0.90 1.05
CA ILE A 344 -5.87 -1.67 0.67
C ILE A 344 -6.92 -1.60 1.78
N ALA A 345 -6.52 -1.69 3.05
CA ALA A 345 -7.43 -1.54 4.18
C ALA A 345 -8.04 -0.13 4.24
N ALA A 346 -7.22 0.92 4.09
CA ALA A 346 -7.70 2.31 4.05
C ALA A 346 -8.67 2.55 2.88
N LEU A 347 -8.37 1.98 1.70
CA LEU A 347 -9.28 2.02 0.55
C LEU A 347 -10.63 1.38 0.88
N GLY A 348 -10.63 0.19 1.50
CA GLY A 348 -11.85 -0.50 1.91
C GLY A 348 -12.69 0.31 2.89
N MET A 349 -12.06 0.97 3.85
CA MET A 349 -12.73 1.87 4.80
C MET A 349 -13.31 3.12 4.12
N THR A 350 -12.54 3.77 3.26
CA THR A 350 -12.99 4.97 2.52
C THR A 350 -14.20 4.68 1.64
N LEU A 351 -14.27 3.48 1.08
CA LEU A 351 -15.38 3.04 0.25
C LEU A 351 -16.58 2.49 1.07
N SER A 352 -16.51 2.57 2.41
CA SER A 352 -17.52 2.02 3.34
C SER A 352 -17.84 0.54 3.11
N LEU A 353 -16.88 -0.20 2.57
CA LEU A 353 -17.03 -1.63 2.25
C LEU A 353 -16.51 -2.53 3.37
N ILE A 354 -15.59 -2.03 4.19
CA ILE A 354 -15.06 -2.74 5.35
C ILE A 354 -15.61 -2.07 6.61
N HIS A 355 -16.42 -2.79 7.36
CA HIS A 355 -16.95 -2.37 8.65
C HIS A 355 -16.10 -2.96 9.80
N ILE A 356 -14.84 -2.55 9.90
CA ILE A 356 -13.93 -3.08 10.93
C ILE A 356 -14.28 -2.58 12.34
N SER A 357 -15.13 -1.55 12.49
CA SER A 357 -15.32 -0.86 13.76
C SER A 357 -16.76 -0.68 14.25
N GLU A 358 -17.77 -1.22 13.59
CA GLU A 358 -19.12 -1.24 14.15
C GLU A 358 -19.52 -2.67 14.56
N PRO A 359 -19.55 -2.98 15.88
CA PRO A 359 -20.31 -4.13 16.33
C PRO A 359 -21.77 -3.88 15.92
N THR A 360 -22.33 -4.83 15.18
CA THR A 360 -23.72 -4.86 14.75
C THR A 360 -24.67 -4.39 15.86
N ARG A 361 -25.08 -3.12 15.83
CA ARG A 361 -26.22 -2.58 16.58
C ARG A 361 -27.55 -3.05 15.98
N GLN A 362 -27.62 -4.27 15.47
CA GLN A 362 -28.82 -4.86 14.89
C GLN A 362 -29.43 -6.02 15.70
N GLU A 363 -29.07 -6.16 16.97
CA GLU A 363 -29.83 -7.04 17.89
C GLU A 363 -30.29 -6.28 19.14
N ALA A 364 -31.03 -5.20 18.95
CA ALA A 364 -31.82 -4.59 20.01
C ALA A 364 -32.98 -3.77 19.41
N ILE A 365 -33.96 -4.43 18.78
CA ILE A 365 -35.37 -4.03 18.73
C ILE A 365 -36.22 -5.32 18.70
#